data_626da67a5955b479f5a68c87d50fd6f5
#
_entry.id   626da67a5955b479f5a68c87d50fd6f5
#
_cell.length_a   1.000
_cell.length_b   1.000
_cell.length_c   1.000
_cell.angle_alpha   90.00
_cell.angle_beta   90.00
_cell.angle_gamma   90.00
#
_symmetry.space_group_name_H-M   'P 1'
#
loop_
_entity.id
_entity.type
_entity.pdbx_description
1 polymer ?
#
loop_
_entity_poly.entity_id
_entity_poly.type
_entity_poly.pdbx_seq_one_letter_code
_entity_poly.pdbx_strand_id
1 'polypeptide(L)'
;MTAPWQKSFLAFAGPGIDHPSDALRVTDSEAADILSTLAAQTWSAPIPARLARQPGYAICHACDGFNTALFGPDGIVGFYAGSYLWIAGAHRGKGLSTPLILAAAERRGGSILPPGIVLQGYTPAGLAAHRKAHHQAILEATERVIPGRVRRPGAIDFVQLRLAGATR
;
A
#
# COMPACT_ATOMS: atom_id res chain seq x y z
N MET A 1 -20.30 7.30 -1.62
CA MET A 1 -20.16 6.18 -2.59
C MET A 1 -18.79 5.55 -2.43
N THR A 2 -18.72 4.22 -2.28
CA THR A 2 -17.46 3.48 -2.18
C THR A 2 -16.85 3.39 -3.58
N ALA A 3 -15.56 3.69 -3.74
CA ALA A 3 -14.88 3.54 -5.01
C ALA A 3 -14.88 2.06 -5.47
N PRO A 4 -14.92 1.77 -6.79
CA PRO A 4 -15.01 0.40 -7.30
C PRO A 4 -13.92 -0.53 -6.76
N TRP A 5 -12.69 -0.03 -6.61
CA TRP A 5 -11.56 -0.80 -6.09
C TRP A 5 -11.71 -1.16 -4.61
N GLN A 6 -12.40 -0.33 -3.80
CA GLN A 6 -12.69 -0.61 -2.40
C GLN A 6 -13.61 -1.81 -2.26
N LYS A 7 -14.66 -1.88 -3.09
CA LYS A 7 -15.58 -3.02 -3.12
C LYS A 7 -14.88 -4.31 -3.52
N SER A 8 -14.03 -4.25 -4.56
CA SER A 8 -13.28 -5.42 -5.03
C SER A 8 -12.35 -5.95 -3.95
N PHE A 9 -11.63 -5.07 -3.24
CA PHE A 9 -10.76 -5.49 -2.15
C PHE A 9 -11.55 -6.11 -0.99
N LEU A 10 -12.65 -5.50 -0.55
CA LEU A 10 -13.48 -6.03 0.52
C LEU A 10 -14.06 -7.40 0.18
N ALA A 11 -14.52 -7.59 -1.06
CA ALA A 11 -15.01 -8.89 -1.51
C ALA A 11 -13.90 -9.95 -1.50
N PHE A 12 -12.67 -9.57 -1.88
CA PHE A 12 -11.53 -10.47 -1.88
C PHE A 12 -10.98 -10.74 -0.47
N ALA A 13 -10.89 -9.71 0.37
CA ALA A 13 -10.33 -9.80 1.73
C ALA A 13 -11.35 -10.31 2.77
N GLY A 14 -12.45 -10.90 2.35
CA GLY A 14 -13.45 -11.51 3.21
C GLY A 14 -12.93 -12.72 4.00
N PRO A 15 -13.72 -13.23 4.96
CA PRO A 15 -13.33 -14.40 5.75
C PRO A 15 -13.10 -15.61 4.83
N GLY A 16 -11.97 -16.28 5.00
CA GLY A 16 -11.61 -17.49 4.25
C GLY A 16 -10.51 -17.31 3.18
N ILE A 17 -9.99 -16.09 2.99
CA ILE A 17 -8.92 -15.80 2.02
C ILE A 17 -7.53 -15.75 2.70
N ASP A 18 -7.45 -16.10 3.95
CA ASP A 18 -6.17 -16.27 4.66
C ASP A 18 -5.50 -17.59 4.22
N HIS A 19 -5.08 -17.64 2.97
CA HIS A 19 -4.21 -18.69 2.47
C HIS A 19 -2.78 -18.15 2.42
N PRO A 20 -1.99 -18.36 3.47
CA PRO A 20 -0.57 -18.10 3.43
C PRO A 20 0.07 -19.13 2.53
N SER A 21 0.33 -18.78 1.30
CA SER A 21 1.24 -19.57 0.47
C SER A 21 2.65 -19.03 0.73
N ASP A 22 3.52 -19.83 1.33
CA ASP A 22 4.93 -19.49 1.45
C ASP A 22 5.59 -19.29 0.08
N ALA A 23 5.00 -19.89 -0.95
CA ALA A 23 5.42 -19.72 -2.33
C ALA A 23 5.29 -18.27 -2.87
N LEU A 24 4.54 -17.40 -2.19
CA LEU A 24 4.34 -15.99 -2.59
C LEU A 24 5.18 -15.01 -1.79
N ARG A 25 5.93 -15.49 -0.84
CA ARG A 25 6.85 -14.66 -0.08
C ARG A 25 8.06 -14.37 -0.96
N VAL A 26 8.24 -13.10 -1.32
CA VAL A 26 9.48 -12.66 -1.95
C VAL A 26 10.62 -12.89 -0.97
N THR A 27 11.53 -13.78 -1.31
CA THR A 27 12.77 -13.99 -0.58
C THR A 27 13.73 -12.84 -0.85
N ASP A 28 14.74 -12.66 -0.01
CA ASP A 28 15.73 -11.60 -0.24
C ASP A 28 16.53 -11.84 -1.54
N SER A 29 16.68 -13.10 -1.98
CA SER A 29 17.30 -13.44 -3.27
C SER A 29 16.43 -13.01 -4.45
N GLU A 30 15.13 -13.35 -4.45
CA GLU A 30 14.19 -12.92 -5.49
C GLU A 30 14.04 -11.39 -5.50
N ALA A 31 14.09 -10.76 -4.32
CA ALA A 31 14.08 -9.30 -4.22
C ALA A 31 15.31 -8.69 -4.88
N ALA A 32 16.49 -9.30 -4.76
CA ALA A 32 17.71 -8.82 -5.40
C ALA A 32 17.62 -8.85 -6.93
N ASP A 33 17.02 -9.91 -7.50
CA ASP A 33 16.78 -10.01 -8.95
C ASP A 33 15.80 -8.94 -9.44
N ILE A 34 14.71 -8.74 -8.70
CA ILE A 34 13.73 -7.69 -9.00
C ILE A 34 14.38 -6.30 -8.87
N LEU A 35 15.16 -6.05 -7.82
CA LEU A 35 15.87 -4.79 -7.60
C LEU A 35 16.86 -4.48 -8.74
N SER A 36 17.56 -5.50 -9.24
CA SER A 36 18.43 -5.35 -10.40
C SER A 36 17.66 -4.86 -11.63
N THR A 37 16.50 -5.44 -11.88
CA THR A 37 15.61 -5.02 -12.97
C THR A 37 15.08 -3.60 -12.75
N LEU A 38 14.67 -3.27 -11.53
CA LEU A 38 14.14 -1.95 -11.17
C LEU A 38 15.23 -0.86 -11.23
N ALA A 39 16.48 -1.19 -10.93
CA ALA A 39 17.59 -0.24 -11.01
C ALA A 39 17.84 0.29 -12.43
N ALA A 40 17.46 -0.46 -13.45
CA ALA A 40 17.56 -0.06 -14.84
C ALA A 40 16.38 0.79 -15.34
N GLN A 41 15.33 0.97 -14.54
CA GLN A 41 14.14 1.74 -14.92
C GLN A 41 14.34 3.24 -14.73
N THR A 42 13.60 4.02 -15.52
CA THR A 42 13.46 5.47 -15.32
C THR A 42 12.31 5.74 -14.38
N TRP A 43 12.52 6.61 -13.41
CA TRP A 43 11.57 6.91 -12.35
C TRP A 43 11.00 8.33 -12.47
N SER A 44 9.74 8.47 -12.07
CA SER A 44 9.07 9.77 -11.94
C SER A 44 9.71 10.63 -10.84
N ALA A 45 9.33 11.90 -10.79
CA ALA A 45 9.57 12.70 -9.59
C ALA A 45 8.90 12.05 -8.35
N PRO A 46 9.45 12.26 -7.15
CA PRO A 46 8.85 11.80 -5.91
C PRO A 46 7.40 12.24 -5.74
N ILE A 47 6.57 11.37 -5.15
CA ILE A 47 5.18 11.66 -4.82
C ILE A 47 5.13 12.30 -3.43
N PRO A 48 4.95 13.64 -3.29
CA PRO A 48 5.18 14.34 -2.03
C PRO A 48 4.18 13.96 -0.93
N ALA A 49 2.95 13.63 -1.31
CA ALA A 49 1.84 13.50 -0.36
C ALA A 49 1.87 12.21 0.48
N ARG A 50 2.62 11.19 0.06
CA ARG A 50 2.51 9.86 0.66
C ARG A 50 3.44 9.62 1.85
N LEU A 51 4.55 10.36 1.95
CA LEU A 51 5.59 10.15 2.97
C LEU A 51 5.90 11.40 3.80
N ALA A 52 4.98 12.34 3.91
CA ALA A 52 5.19 13.60 4.64
C ALA A 52 5.65 13.42 6.11
N ARG A 53 5.42 12.23 6.69
CA ARG A 53 5.82 11.89 8.07
C ARG A 53 7.05 10.99 8.16
N GLN A 54 7.68 10.68 7.02
CA GLN A 54 8.80 9.74 6.93
C GLN A 54 9.98 10.43 6.21
N PRO A 55 10.70 11.33 6.89
CA PRO A 55 11.83 12.03 6.29
C PRO A 55 12.89 11.03 5.83
N GLY A 56 13.55 11.31 4.71
CA GLY A 56 14.57 10.46 4.12
C GLY A 56 14.04 9.35 3.22
N TYR A 57 12.73 9.26 2.99
CA TYR A 57 12.14 8.33 2.03
C TYR A 57 11.38 9.06 0.93
N ALA A 58 11.37 8.46 -0.26
CA ALA A 58 10.60 8.92 -1.40
C ALA A 58 9.90 7.75 -2.10
N ILE A 59 8.70 7.95 -2.63
CA ILE A 59 8.03 6.99 -3.49
C ILE A 59 8.00 7.56 -4.90
N CYS A 60 8.41 6.74 -5.87
CA CYS A 60 8.40 7.07 -7.29
C CYS A 60 7.72 5.97 -8.09
N HIS A 61 7.07 6.35 -9.19
CA HIS A 61 6.56 5.41 -10.18
C HIS A 61 7.56 5.21 -11.30
N ALA A 62 7.64 4.01 -11.85
CA ALA A 62 8.33 3.79 -13.11
C ALA A 62 7.66 4.62 -14.21
N CYS A 63 8.46 5.23 -15.09
CA CYS A 63 7.93 6.02 -16.22
C CYS A 63 7.19 5.12 -17.21
N ASP A 64 7.66 3.89 -17.38
CA ASP A 64 7.08 2.82 -18.18
C ASP A 64 6.57 1.69 -17.27
N GLY A 65 5.30 1.36 -17.38
CA GLY A 65 4.66 0.30 -16.60
C GLY A 65 4.06 0.74 -15.28
N PHE A 66 3.86 -0.23 -14.40
CA PHE A 66 3.10 -0.05 -13.15
C PHE A 66 3.94 -0.25 -11.88
N ASN A 67 5.25 -0.39 -12.02
CA ASN A 67 6.12 -0.57 -10.87
C ASN A 67 6.19 0.71 -10.03
N THR A 68 6.25 0.54 -8.73
CA THR A 68 6.39 1.62 -7.76
C THR A 68 7.52 1.27 -6.81
N ALA A 69 8.47 2.18 -6.63
CA ALA A 69 9.61 1.98 -5.74
C ALA A 69 9.60 2.96 -4.56
N LEU A 70 10.09 2.46 -3.45
CA LEU A 70 10.42 3.22 -2.25
C LEU A 70 11.93 3.44 -2.22
N PHE A 71 12.33 4.68 -2.33
CA PHE A 71 13.72 5.10 -2.19
C PHE A 71 14.01 5.49 -0.74
N GLY A 72 15.15 5.07 -0.26
CA GLY A 72 15.73 5.48 1.01
C GLY A 72 17.13 6.08 0.78
N PRO A 73 17.93 6.25 1.86
CA PRO A 73 19.26 6.86 1.77
C PRO A 73 20.21 6.12 0.81
N ASP A 74 20.06 4.81 0.73
CA ASP A 74 20.98 3.94 0.00
C ASP A 74 20.43 3.45 -1.35
N GLY A 75 19.36 4.07 -1.85
CA GLY A 75 18.71 3.69 -3.11
C GLY A 75 17.34 3.06 -2.92
N ILE A 76 16.98 2.07 -3.74
CA ILE A 76 15.67 1.40 -3.63
C ILE A 76 15.70 0.46 -2.43
N VAL A 77 14.88 0.77 -1.42
CA VAL A 77 14.75 0.01 -0.18
C VAL A 77 13.42 -0.74 -0.08
N GLY A 78 12.56 -0.61 -1.08
CA GLY A 78 11.33 -1.35 -1.19
C GLY A 78 10.68 -1.16 -2.56
N PHE A 79 9.76 -2.04 -2.91
CA PHE A 79 9.03 -1.95 -4.17
C PHE A 79 7.65 -2.60 -4.10
N TYR A 80 6.82 -2.20 -5.05
CA TYR A 80 5.61 -2.89 -5.44
C TYR A 80 5.69 -3.15 -6.94
N ALA A 81 5.99 -4.39 -7.33
CA ALA A 81 6.18 -4.80 -8.71
C ALA A 81 5.25 -5.99 -9.01
N GLY A 82 4.35 -5.83 -9.96
CA GLY A 82 3.30 -6.82 -10.21
C GLY A 82 2.46 -7.07 -8.96
N SER A 83 2.48 -8.30 -8.45
CA SER A 83 1.82 -8.69 -7.18
C SER A 83 2.78 -8.69 -5.98
N TYR A 84 4.04 -8.37 -6.19
CA TYR A 84 5.08 -8.48 -5.16
C TYR A 84 5.27 -7.16 -4.42
N LEU A 85 5.07 -7.21 -3.11
CA LEU A 85 5.40 -6.15 -2.17
C LEU A 85 6.59 -6.59 -1.33
N TRP A 86 7.67 -5.81 -1.37
CA TRP A 86 8.84 -6.08 -0.57
C TRP A 86 9.41 -4.79 0.03
N ILE A 87 9.94 -4.89 1.24
CA ILE A 87 10.69 -3.82 1.91
C ILE A 87 11.88 -4.48 2.59
N ALA A 88 13.06 -3.89 2.40
CA ALA A 88 14.30 -4.36 3.00
C ALA A 88 14.21 -4.43 4.53
N GLY A 89 14.80 -5.47 5.13
CA GLY A 89 14.68 -5.78 6.55
C GLY A 89 14.94 -4.59 7.47
N ALA A 90 15.99 -3.82 7.21
CA ALA A 90 16.37 -2.62 7.99
C ALA A 90 15.33 -1.48 7.94
N HIS A 91 14.39 -1.53 7.00
CA HIS A 91 13.36 -0.50 6.78
C HIS A 91 11.96 -0.99 7.15
N ARG A 92 11.80 -2.24 7.57
CA ARG A 92 10.51 -2.79 8.06
C ARG A 92 10.12 -2.19 9.40
N GLY A 93 8.83 -2.31 9.75
CA GLY A 93 8.30 -1.78 11.01
C GLY A 93 8.11 -0.26 11.06
N LYS A 94 8.54 0.49 10.05
CA LYS A 94 8.44 1.95 9.99
C LYS A 94 7.15 2.47 9.34
N GLY A 95 6.19 1.60 9.05
CA GLY A 95 4.91 1.99 8.44
C GLY A 95 4.98 2.32 6.95
N LEU A 96 6.06 1.96 6.26
CA LEU A 96 6.34 2.31 4.86
C LEU A 96 5.49 1.51 3.84
N SER A 97 4.96 0.35 4.22
CA SER A 97 4.14 -0.47 3.33
C SER A 97 2.83 0.19 2.94
N THR A 98 2.16 0.86 3.87
CA THR A 98 0.88 1.53 3.60
C THR A 98 0.99 2.59 2.50
N PRO A 99 1.87 3.60 2.60
CA PRO A 99 2.02 4.60 1.54
C PRO A 99 2.49 3.99 0.22
N LEU A 100 3.33 2.96 0.25
CA LEU A 100 3.79 2.26 -0.97
C LEU A 100 2.64 1.53 -1.67
N ILE A 101 1.78 0.82 -0.93
CA ILE A 101 0.59 0.14 -1.48
C ILE A 101 -0.37 1.17 -2.07
N LEU A 102 -0.64 2.26 -1.37
CA LEU A 102 -1.55 3.30 -1.85
C LEU A 102 -1.05 3.98 -3.13
N ALA A 103 0.24 4.29 -3.20
CA ALA A 103 0.84 4.84 -4.41
C ALA A 103 0.75 3.85 -5.59
N ALA A 104 1.05 2.57 -5.36
CA ALA A 104 0.91 1.54 -6.37
C ALA A 104 -0.55 1.36 -6.81
N ALA A 105 -1.52 1.44 -5.89
CA ALA A 105 -2.94 1.38 -6.20
C ALA A 105 -3.39 2.57 -7.07
N GLU A 106 -2.93 3.77 -6.77
CA GLU A 106 -3.19 4.97 -7.59
C GLU A 106 -2.66 4.80 -9.01
N ARG A 107 -1.46 4.27 -9.17
CA ARG A 107 -0.86 4.00 -10.48
C ARG A 107 -1.68 2.98 -11.28
N ARG A 108 -2.35 2.04 -10.61
CA ARG A 108 -3.24 1.03 -11.23
C ARG A 108 -4.70 1.49 -11.39
N GLY A 109 -4.98 2.77 -11.32
CA GLY A 109 -6.34 3.30 -11.42
C GLY A 109 -7.17 3.15 -10.15
N GLY A 110 -6.52 3.04 -8.99
CA GLY A 110 -7.16 2.99 -7.67
C GLY A 110 -7.38 1.59 -7.09
N SER A 111 -6.96 0.53 -7.77
CA SER A 111 -7.14 -0.83 -7.24
C SER A 111 -6.11 -1.19 -6.18
N ILE A 112 -6.56 -1.49 -4.97
CA ILE A 112 -5.71 -2.07 -3.90
C ILE A 112 -5.34 -3.52 -4.21
N LEU A 113 -6.18 -4.25 -4.95
CA LEU A 113 -5.88 -5.61 -5.38
C LEU A 113 -4.81 -5.59 -6.47
N PRO A 114 -3.65 -6.22 -6.25
CA PRO A 114 -2.66 -6.36 -7.31
C PRO A 114 -3.11 -7.37 -8.36
N PRO A 115 -2.62 -7.25 -9.59
CA PRO A 115 -2.89 -8.24 -10.64
C PRO A 115 -2.50 -9.66 -10.20
N GLY A 116 -3.33 -10.63 -10.52
CA GLY A 116 -3.05 -12.05 -10.25
C GLY A 116 -3.18 -12.51 -8.80
N ILE A 117 -3.39 -11.62 -7.84
CA ILE A 117 -3.48 -11.98 -6.42
C ILE A 117 -4.64 -12.94 -6.11
N VAL A 118 -5.71 -12.89 -6.90
CA VAL A 118 -6.87 -13.79 -6.78
C VAL A 118 -6.48 -15.26 -6.96
N LEU A 119 -5.46 -15.51 -7.80
CA LEU A 119 -4.94 -16.86 -8.04
C LEU A 119 -3.85 -17.26 -7.04
N GLN A 120 -3.13 -16.29 -6.53
CA GLN A 120 -1.94 -16.50 -5.72
C GLN A 120 -2.22 -16.39 -4.21
N GLY A 121 -3.19 -15.55 -3.80
CA GLY A 121 -3.44 -15.22 -2.40
C GLY A 121 -2.42 -14.24 -1.81
N TYR A 122 -2.61 -13.90 -0.54
CA TYR A 122 -1.68 -13.08 0.22
C TYR A 122 -0.92 -13.93 1.23
N THR A 123 0.34 -13.57 1.50
CA THR A 123 0.97 -13.97 2.75
C THR A 123 0.27 -13.27 3.94
N PRO A 124 0.35 -13.80 5.17
CA PRO A 124 -0.26 -13.13 6.34
C PRO A 124 0.20 -11.67 6.51
N ALA A 125 1.48 -11.41 6.33
CA ALA A 125 2.03 -10.05 6.41
C ALA A 125 1.54 -9.16 5.24
N GLY A 126 1.47 -9.71 4.03
CA GLY A 126 0.96 -9.02 2.85
C GLY A 126 -0.51 -8.65 3.01
N LEU A 127 -1.34 -9.57 3.51
CA LEU A 127 -2.76 -9.31 3.78
C LEU A 127 -2.93 -8.22 4.84
N ALA A 128 -2.20 -8.29 5.95
CA ALA A 128 -2.25 -7.27 6.99
C ALA A 128 -1.87 -5.88 6.47
N ALA A 129 -0.81 -5.80 5.65
CA ALA A 129 -0.39 -4.54 5.02
C ALA A 129 -1.46 -3.97 4.08
N HIS A 130 -2.08 -4.81 3.25
CA HIS A 130 -3.14 -4.38 2.32
C HIS A 130 -4.43 -3.99 3.03
N ARG A 131 -4.83 -4.71 4.10
CA ARG A 131 -5.96 -4.33 4.96
C ARG A 131 -5.74 -2.94 5.58
N LYS A 132 -4.54 -2.67 6.08
CA LYS A 132 -4.19 -1.36 6.63
C LYS A 132 -4.24 -0.27 5.57
N ALA A 133 -3.70 -0.52 4.38
CA ALA A 133 -3.76 0.42 3.27
C ALA A 133 -5.20 0.68 2.81
N HIS A 134 -6.03 -0.35 2.73
CA HIS A 134 -7.45 -0.22 2.41
C HIS A 134 -8.20 0.63 3.44
N HIS A 135 -7.97 0.38 4.73
CA HIS A 135 -8.56 1.19 5.80
C HIS A 135 -8.14 2.67 5.68
N GLN A 136 -6.86 2.93 5.42
CA GLN A 136 -6.36 4.30 5.21
C GLN A 136 -7.02 4.96 3.99
N ALA A 137 -7.21 4.22 2.89
CA ALA A 137 -7.88 4.74 1.69
C ALA A 137 -9.35 5.11 1.97
N ILE A 138 -10.06 4.33 2.80
CA ILE A 138 -11.43 4.67 3.23
C ILE A 138 -11.42 5.98 4.01
N LEU A 139 -10.52 6.15 4.96
CA LEU A 139 -10.41 7.37 5.75
C LEU A 139 -10.15 8.59 4.86
N GLU A 140 -9.20 8.49 3.93
CA GLU A 140 -8.89 9.57 2.97
C GLU A 140 -10.10 9.91 2.08
N ALA A 141 -10.85 8.90 1.62
CA ALA A 141 -12.04 9.12 0.82
C ALA A 141 -13.16 9.82 1.62
N THR A 142 -13.31 9.45 2.89
CA THR A 142 -14.31 10.06 3.78
C THR A 142 -13.96 11.53 4.09
N GLU A 143 -12.69 11.84 4.30
CA GLU A 143 -12.23 13.21 4.55
C GLU A 143 -12.46 14.15 3.34
N ARG A 144 -12.32 13.62 2.11
CA ARG A 144 -12.61 14.40 0.88
C ARG A 144 -14.09 14.75 0.70
N VAL A 145 -14.98 13.95 1.28
CA VAL A 145 -16.45 14.15 1.16
C VAL A 145 -16.97 15.19 2.16
N ILE A 146 -16.22 15.52 3.21
CA ILE A 146 -16.61 16.51 4.23
C ILE A 146 -15.71 17.76 4.09
N PRO A 147 -16.09 18.74 3.23
CA PRO A 147 -15.34 19.99 3.08
C PRO A 147 -15.44 20.78 4.41
N GLY A 148 -14.30 21.15 4.96
CA GLY A 148 -14.22 22.06 6.10
C GLY A 148 -13.75 21.43 7.42
N ARG A 149 -13.50 20.14 7.50
CA ARG A 149 -12.84 19.54 8.67
C ARG A 149 -11.33 19.72 8.59
N VAL A 150 -10.85 20.78 9.20
CA VAL A 150 -9.41 21.00 9.41
C VAL A 150 -8.91 19.93 10.39
N ARG A 151 -8.10 18.99 9.90
CA ARG A 151 -7.40 18.03 10.76
C ARG A 151 -6.42 18.75 11.67
N ARG A 152 -6.66 18.76 12.96
CA ARG A 152 -5.59 19.08 13.93
C ARG A 152 -4.61 17.90 13.97
N PRO A 153 -3.32 18.10 13.68
CA PRO A 153 -2.33 17.04 13.82
C PRO A 153 -2.34 16.52 15.26
N GLY A 154 -2.61 15.23 15.44
CA GLY A 154 -2.54 14.58 16.75
C GLY A 154 -3.86 14.31 17.48
N ALA A 155 -5.01 14.73 16.98
CA ALA A 155 -6.31 14.37 17.60
C ALA A 155 -6.80 13.02 17.05
N ILE A 156 -6.88 12.01 17.92
CA ILE A 156 -7.66 10.80 17.66
C ILE A 156 -9.12 11.20 17.83
N ASP A 157 -9.88 11.21 16.74
CA ASP A 157 -11.28 11.62 16.76
C ASP A 157 -12.14 10.45 17.27
N PHE A 158 -12.48 10.48 18.55
CA PHE A 158 -13.32 9.49 19.23
C PHE A 158 -14.76 9.39 18.68
N VAL A 159 -15.16 10.30 17.80
CA VAL A 159 -16.50 10.28 17.19
C VAL A 159 -16.65 9.11 16.20
N GLN A 160 -15.59 8.63 15.58
CA GLN A 160 -15.67 7.52 14.63
C GLN A 160 -15.84 6.14 15.30
N LEU A 161 -15.45 6.00 16.57
CA LEU A 161 -15.67 4.75 17.32
C LEU A 161 -17.15 4.50 17.67
N ARG A 162 -18.00 5.53 17.69
CA ARG A 162 -19.43 5.39 17.97
C ARG A 162 -20.27 4.95 16.78
N LEU A 163 -19.83 5.19 15.56
CA LEU A 163 -20.58 4.78 14.36
C LEU A 163 -20.35 3.32 13.97
N ALA A 164 -19.25 2.70 14.41
CA ALA A 164 -18.98 1.28 14.19
C ALA A 164 -19.72 0.35 15.17
N GLY A 165 -20.35 0.89 16.22
CA GLY A 165 -21.04 0.13 17.27
C GLY A 165 -22.58 0.15 17.20
N ALA A 166 -23.17 0.80 16.20
CA ALA A 166 -24.63 1.02 16.14
C ALA A 166 -25.33 0.23 15.02
N THR A 167 -24.89 -0.99 14.76
CA THR A 167 -25.71 -1.97 14.02
C THR A 167 -25.76 -3.27 14.81
N ARG A 168 -26.74 -3.34 15.67
CA ARG A 168 -27.38 -4.58 16.11
C ARG A 168 -28.75 -4.66 15.49
#